data_beb120cb147920de2dabc2574af23601
#
_entry.id   beb120cb147920de2dabc2574af23601
#
_cell.length_a   1.000
_cell.length_b   1.000
_cell.length_c   1.000
_cell.angle_alpha   90.00
_cell.angle_beta   90.00
_cell.angle_gamma   90.00
#
_symmetry.space_group_name_H-M   'P 1'
#
loop_
_entity.id
_entity.type
_entity.pdbx_description
1 polymer ?
#
loop_
_entity_poly.entity_id
_entity_poly.type
_entity_poly.pdbx_seq_one_letter_code
_entity_poly.pdbx_strand_id
1 'polypeptide(L)' 'MLESLSQVERTVYELIFRAGDLMAKDVPYKMAGVIPRLVEKGLVEAYRRHATPGSRKKQTFLKVKERE' A
#
# COMPACT_ATOMS: atom_id res chain seq x y z
N MET A 1 -15.19 -1.06 -5.27
CA MET A 1 -15.60 -2.39 -4.82
C MET A 1 -14.49 -3.40 -5.03
N LEU A 2 -14.34 -4.31 -4.09
CA LEU A 2 -13.25 -5.28 -4.18
C LEU A 2 -13.42 -6.22 -5.36
N GLU A 3 -14.64 -6.53 -5.74
CA GLU A 3 -14.85 -7.43 -6.86
C GLU A 3 -14.49 -6.82 -8.20
N SER A 4 -14.22 -5.53 -8.26
CA SER A 4 -13.76 -4.92 -9.50
C SER A 4 -12.24 -4.91 -9.61
N LEU A 5 -11.54 -5.44 -8.60
CA LEU A 5 -10.10 -5.49 -8.60
C LEU A 5 -9.61 -6.73 -9.33
N SER A 6 -8.47 -6.60 -10.01
CA SER A 6 -7.81 -7.77 -10.54
C SER A 6 -7.27 -8.62 -9.38
N GLN A 7 -6.90 -9.85 -9.69
CA GLN A 7 -6.37 -10.73 -8.66
C GLN A 7 -5.12 -10.14 -8.01
N VAL A 8 -4.26 -9.54 -8.82
CA VAL A 8 -3.03 -8.93 -8.29
C VAL A 8 -3.36 -7.76 -7.39
N GLU A 9 -4.29 -6.91 -7.82
CA GLU A 9 -4.69 -5.77 -7.00
C GLU A 9 -5.27 -6.23 -5.67
N ARG A 10 -6.09 -7.26 -5.69
CA ARG A 10 -6.67 -7.79 -4.47
C ARG A 10 -5.59 -8.35 -3.55
N THR A 11 -4.62 -9.07 -4.12
CA THR A 11 -3.54 -9.64 -3.33
C THR A 11 -2.75 -8.55 -2.62
N VAL A 12 -2.41 -7.49 -3.33
CA VAL A 12 -1.66 -6.37 -2.73
C VAL A 12 -2.51 -5.68 -1.67
N TYR A 13 -3.79 -5.47 -1.96
CA TYR A 13 -4.69 -4.86 -0.99
C TYR A 13 -4.70 -5.66 0.31
N GLU A 14 -4.81 -6.98 0.20
CA GLU A 14 -4.84 -7.83 1.39
C GLU A 14 -3.53 -7.80 2.15
N LEU A 15 -2.41 -7.75 1.44
CA LEU A 15 -1.12 -7.63 2.10
C LEU A 15 -1.06 -6.37 2.95
N ILE A 16 -1.49 -5.26 2.39
CA ILE A 16 -1.46 -3.99 3.09
C ILE A 16 -2.42 -4.02 4.27
N PHE A 17 -3.60 -4.59 4.05
CA PHE A 17 -4.61 -4.69 5.10
C PHE A 17 -4.08 -5.46 6.30
N ARG A 18 -3.43 -6.59 6.05
CA ARG A 18 -2.91 -7.43 7.12
C ARG A 18 -1.75 -6.81 7.85
N ALA A 19 -0.92 -6.07 7.11
CA ALA A 19 0.25 -5.44 7.71
C ALA A 19 -0.10 -4.19 8.49
N GLY A 20 -1.23 -3.57 8.16
CA GLY A 20 -1.57 -2.27 8.71
C GLY A 20 -0.85 -1.18 7.95
N ASP A 21 0.43 -1.01 8.23
CA ASP A 21 1.30 -0.12 7.47
C ASP A 21 2.36 -0.98 6.80
N LEU A 22 2.43 -0.94 5.48
CA LEU A 22 3.38 -1.74 4.73
C LEU A 22 4.29 -0.80 3.96
N MET A 23 5.61 -1.03 4.06
CA MET A 23 6.54 -0.27 3.25
C MET A 23 6.34 -0.63 1.79
N ALA A 24 6.36 0.38 0.92
CA ALA A 24 6.19 0.14 -0.50
C ALA A 24 7.25 -0.81 -1.04
N LYS A 25 8.46 -0.73 -0.52
CA LYS A 25 9.54 -1.62 -0.98
C LYS A 25 9.34 -3.06 -0.55
N ASP A 26 8.45 -3.32 0.41
CA ASP A 26 8.17 -4.67 0.86
C ASP A 26 7.11 -5.35 -0.01
N VAL A 27 6.49 -4.62 -0.91
CA VAL A 27 5.58 -5.21 -1.87
C VAL A 27 6.43 -5.91 -2.94
N PRO A 28 6.12 -7.18 -3.28
CA PRO A 28 6.89 -7.85 -4.32
C PRO A 28 6.93 -7.03 -5.60
N TYR A 29 8.10 -7.00 -6.22
CA TYR A 29 8.32 -6.18 -7.40
C TYR A 29 7.27 -6.43 -8.48
N LYS A 30 6.91 -7.68 -8.65
CA LYS A 30 5.96 -8.06 -9.68
C LYS A 30 4.58 -7.45 -9.46
N MET A 31 4.27 -7.11 -8.22
CA MET A 31 2.95 -6.57 -7.87
C MET A 31 2.98 -5.08 -7.58
N ALA A 32 4.16 -4.49 -7.52
CA ALA A 32 4.25 -3.09 -7.14
C ALA A 32 3.57 -2.15 -8.14
N GLY A 33 3.44 -2.58 -9.38
CA GLY A 33 2.82 -1.75 -10.39
C GLY A 33 1.35 -1.45 -10.17
N VAL A 34 0.66 -2.22 -9.32
CA VAL A 34 -0.75 -1.96 -9.05
C VAL A 34 -0.96 -0.97 -7.93
N ILE A 35 0.10 -0.60 -7.21
CA ILE A 35 -0.04 0.34 -6.09
C ILE A 35 -0.69 1.66 -6.53
N PRO A 36 -0.22 2.31 -7.62
CA PRO A 36 -0.87 3.56 -8.04
C PRO A 36 -2.34 3.37 -8.36
N ARG A 37 -2.71 2.23 -8.90
CA ARG A 37 -4.10 1.96 -9.22
C ARG A 37 -4.96 1.88 -7.97
N LEU A 38 -4.45 1.22 -6.93
CA LEU A 38 -5.18 1.13 -5.67
C LEU A 38 -5.34 2.50 -5.03
N VAL A 39 -4.31 3.32 -5.12
CA VAL A 39 -4.39 4.68 -4.60
C VAL A 39 -5.43 5.49 -5.36
N GLU A 40 -5.44 5.39 -6.70
CA GLU A 40 -6.41 6.10 -7.51
C GLU A 40 -7.85 5.66 -7.21
N LYS A 41 -8.03 4.38 -6.91
CA LYS A 41 -9.36 3.88 -6.58
C LYS A 41 -9.80 4.27 -5.18
N GLY A 42 -8.92 4.89 -4.41
CA GLY A 42 -9.26 5.33 -3.07
C GLY A 42 -9.29 4.22 -2.04
N LEU A 43 -8.67 3.09 -2.34
CA LEU A 43 -8.65 1.94 -1.43
C LEU A 43 -7.43 1.93 -0.54
N VAL A 44 -6.35 2.57 -0.96
CA VAL A 44 -5.08 2.57 -0.26
C VAL A 44 -4.54 3.98 -0.25
N GLU A 45 -3.88 4.36 0.84
CA GLU A 45 -3.18 5.63 0.92
C GLU A 45 -1.69 5.37 0.93
N ALA A 46 -0.96 6.22 0.21
CA ALA A 46 0.50 6.20 0.25
C ALA A 46 0.96 7.44 0.98
N TYR A 47 1.87 7.27 1.92
CA TYR A 47 2.41 8.40 2.66
C TYR A 47 3.87 8.14 2.96
N ARG A 48 4.59 9.19 3.30
CA ARG A 48 6.01 9.08 3.56
C ARG A 48 6.28 9.39 5.02
N ARG A 49 7.12 8.59 5.63
CA ARG A 49 7.55 8.83 6.99
C ARG A 49 8.90 8.16 7.21
N HIS A 50 9.54 8.53 8.30
CA HIS A 50 10.80 7.87 8.66
C HIS A 50 10.50 6.46 9.13
N ALA A 51 11.28 5.51 8.65
CA ALA A 51 11.10 4.12 9.03
C ALA A 51 11.48 3.90 10.50
N THR A 52 12.47 4.63 10.98
CA THR A 52 12.90 4.56 12.36
C THR A 52 13.18 5.96 12.85
N PRO A 53 13.05 6.20 14.17
CA PRO A 53 13.46 7.48 14.75
C PRO A 53 14.94 7.68 14.49
N GLY A 54 15.33 8.83 14.06
CA GLY A 54 16.71 9.13 13.76
C GLY A 54 17.14 8.84 12.35
N SER A 55 16.31 8.15 11.56
CA SER A 55 16.60 7.96 10.15
C SER A 55 16.44 9.28 9.42
N ARG A 56 17.39 9.58 8.53
CA ARG A 56 17.32 10.81 7.74
C ARG A 56 16.47 10.63 6.51
N LYS A 57 16.24 9.39 6.08
CA LYS A 57 15.50 9.13 4.86
C LYS A 57 14.08 8.75 5.20
N LYS A 58 13.16 9.28 4.43
CA LYS A 58 11.77 8.90 4.53
C LYS A 58 11.49 7.75 3.58
N GLN A 59 10.65 6.85 4.02
CA GLN A 59 10.21 5.73 3.21
C GLN A 59 8.74 5.89 2.90
N THR A 60 8.34 5.34 1.77
CA THR A 60 6.93 5.34 1.41
C THR A 60 6.23 4.18 2.09
N PHE A 61 5.16 4.47 2.79
CA PHE A 61 4.35 3.47 3.46
C PHE A 61 2.97 3.46 2.85
N LEU A 62 2.33 2.32 2.91
CA LEU A 62 1.00 2.11 2.37
C LEU A 62 0.09 1.62 3.48
N LYS A 63 -1.13 2.10 3.47
CA LYS A 63 -2.15 1.60 4.40
C LYS A 63 -3.48 1.60 3.70
N VAL A 64 -4.37 0.73 4.15
CA VAL A 64 -5.71 0.68 3.61
C VAL A 64 -6.45 1.93 4.08
N LYS A 65 -7.10 2.59 3.13
CA LYS A 65 -7.88 3.77 3.45
C LYS A 65 -9.22 3.32 3.99
N GLU A 66 -9.49 3.70 5.23
CA GLU A 66 -10.75 3.35 5.85
C GLU A 66 -11.84 4.29 5.39
N ARG A 67 -12.99 3.72 5.16
CA ARG A 67 -14.18 4.49 4.81
C ARG A 67 -15.17 4.37 5.95
N GLU A 68 -15.74 5.47 6.28
CA GLU A 68 -16.77 5.50 7.30
C GLU A 68 -18.11 5.75 6.70
#